data_5bd29aee67e927e352f165d639acfa22
#
_entry.id   5bd29aee67e927e352f165d639acfa22
#
_cell.length_a   1.000
_cell.length_b   1.000
_cell.length_c   1.000
_cell.angle_alpha   90.00
_cell.angle_beta   90.00
_cell.angle_gamma   90.00
#
_symmetry.space_group_name_H-M   'P 1'
#
loop_
_entity.id
_entity.type
_entity.pdbx_description
1 polymer ?
#
loop_
_entity_poly.entity_id
_entity_poly.type
_entity_poly.pdbx_seq_one_letter_code
_entity_poly.pdbx_strand_id
1 'polypeptide(L)'
;MCAGAAGEIGYSENEFWAADDVHFAITPEYINDRFLFHFLLTQKNKISGQVRRASIPRLSKSVIEKLEFPIPCPDNPEKSLAIQSEIVRILDKFTELTAELTAELTAELTMRKKQYNYYLDQSLSFKEGEVELKTLGEMGTLIRGKRFVKSDIIPKGVPCIHYGEMYTHYRIWADKAKSYISVELASKLRKASCGDVVFVSAGETIADIGRGTAWLGDEDVVIHDACFFYKSSLNPKYVAYFSRTNFFHDQIKKSISSGKISAINAKGFEKVIIPVPSPEEQARIVAFLDKFDTLTSSITEGLPREIELRQKQYEYYRDLLFSFPKPETVSN
;
A
#
# COMPACT_ATOMS: atom_id res chain seq x y z
N MET A 1 -14.65 -8.22 20.74
CA MET A 1 -14.49 -9.67 20.43
C MET A 1 -13.24 -10.20 21.10
N CYS A 2 -13.27 -11.38 21.70
CA CYS A 2 -12.16 -11.94 22.49
C CYS A 2 -11.45 -13.12 21.81
N ALA A 3 -12.01 -13.70 20.74
CA ALA A 3 -11.31 -14.68 19.89
C ALA A 3 -11.64 -14.49 18.42
N GLY A 4 -10.85 -15.06 17.52
CA GLY A 4 -10.96 -14.86 16.07
C GLY A 4 -10.59 -13.42 15.68
N ALA A 5 -11.55 -12.50 15.64
CA ALA A 5 -11.33 -11.06 15.47
C ALA A 5 -11.05 -10.37 16.81
N ALA A 6 -10.11 -10.90 17.59
CA ALA A 6 -9.81 -10.42 18.95
C ALA A 6 -9.36 -8.95 18.95
N GLY A 7 -9.99 -8.14 19.82
CA GLY A 7 -9.76 -6.70 19.92
C GLY A 7 -10.68 -5.83 19.06
N GLU A 8 -11.54 -6.42 18.22
CA GLU A 8 -12.56 -5.65 17.49
C GLU A 8 -13.67 -5.20 18.44
N ILE A 9 -14.12 -3.95 18.24
CA ILE A 9 -15.11 -3.26 19.05
C ILE A 9 -16.30 -2.96 18.16
N GLY A 10 -17.50 -3.34 18.61
CA GLY A 10 -18.74 -3.11 17.91
C GLY A 10 -19.79 -2.46 18.81
N TYR A 11 -20.77 -1.82 18.21
CA TYR A 11 -21.97 -1.26 18.86
C TYR A 11 -23.22 -1.76 18.14
N SER A 12 -24.28 -2.04 18.87
CA SER A 12 -25.57 -2.42 18.31
C SER A 12 -26.69 -1.65 19.02
N GLU A 13 -27.59 -1.08 18.24
CA GLU A 13 -28.83 -0.45 18.74
C GLU A 13 -29.96 -1.47 18.90
N ASN A 14 -29.78 -2.66 18.33
CA ASN A 14 -30.76 -3.72 18.41
C ASN A 14 -30.34 -4.80 19.41
N GLU A 15 -31.30 -5.55 19.91
CA GLU A 15 -31.02 -6.77 20.66
C GLU A 15 -30.17 -7.73 19.82
N PHE A 16 -29.18 -8.33 20.46
CA PHE A 16 -28.28 -9.27 19.80
C PHE A 16 -27.96 -10.45 20.72
N TRP A 17 -27.59 -11.55 20.10
CA TRP A 17 -27.09 -12.74 20.81
C TRP A 17 -25.57 -12.72 20.84
N ALA A 18 -25.00 -12.61 22.04
CA ALA A 18 -23.55 -12.65 22.20
C ALA A 18 -23.06 -14.11 22.16
N ALA A 19 -22.20 -14.43 21.20
CA ALA A 19 -21.52 -15.73 21.18
C ALA A 19 -20.41 -15.79 22.27
N ASP A 20 -19.92 -16.99 22.57
CA ASP A 20 -18.94 -17.24 23.65
C ASP A 20 -17.64 -16.41 23.52
N ASP A 21 -17.30 -16.04 22.30
CA ASP A 21 -16.10 -15.24 21.97
C ASP A 21 -16.37 -13.73 21.95
N VAL A 22 -17.49 -13.27 22.52
CA VAL A 22 -17.87 -11.85 22.59
C VAL A 22 -18.11 -11.45 24.05
N HIS A 23 -17.45 -10.41 24.50
CA HIS A 23 -17.79 -9.71 25.73
C HIS A 23 -18.65 -8.50 25.37
N PHE A 24 -19.71 -8.26 26.13
CA PHE A 24 -20.52 -7.05 26.03
C PHE A 24 -20.50 -6.29 27.36
N ALA A 25 -20.61 -4.99 27.28
CA ALA A 25 -20.68 -4.11 28.43
C ALA A 25 -22.15 -3.90 28.84
N ILE A 26 -22.42 -3.93 30.13
CA ILE A 26 -23.66 -3.44 30.74
C ILE A 26 -23.24 -2.19 31.52
N THR A 27 -23.72 -1.04 31.07
CA THR A 27 -23.36 0.24 31.70
C THR A 27 -24.33 0.64 32.78
N PRO A 28 -23.87 1.33 33.84
CA PRO A 28 -24.77 1.94 34.80
C PRO A 28 -25.47 3.16 34.19
N GLU A 29 -26.61 3.58 34.82
CA GLU A 29 -27.48 4.66 34.29
C GLU A 29 -26.78 6.01 34.07
N TYR A 30 -25.67 6.27 34.77
CA TYR A 30 -24.90 7.50 34.64
C TYR A 30 -23.86 7.47 33.52
N ILE A 31 -23.80 6.37 32.72
CA ILE A 31 -22.92 6.20 31.58
C ILE A 31 -23.75 6.01 30.28
N ASN A 32 -23.49 6.86 29.32
CA ASN A 32 -24.04 6.68 27.97
C ASN A 32 -23.26 5.57 27.24
N ASP A 33 -23.95 4.52 26.78
CA ASP A 33 -23.36 3.36 26.11
C ASP A 33 -22.56 3.72 24.88
N ARG A 34 -23.06 4.67 24.09
CA ARG A 34 -22.40 5.12 22.86
C ARG A 34 -21.17 5.98 23.14
N PHE A 35 -21.17 6.69 24.28
CA PHE A 35 -19.98 7.38 24.77
C PHE A 35 -18.87 6.38 25.17
N LEU A 36 -19.24 5.29 25.88
CA LEU A 36 -18.30 4.19 26.16
C LEU A 36 -17.78 3.54 24.88
N PHE A 37 -18.62 3.31 23.89
CA PHE A 37 -18.21 2.78 22.58
C PHE A 37 -17.17 3.67 21.92
N HIS A 38 -17.40 4.96 21.81
CA HIS A 38 -16.43 5.90 21.22
C HIS A 38 -15.13 5.96 22.02
N PHE A 39 -15.19 5.92 23.36
CA PHE A 39 -14.00 5.82 24.19
C PHE A 39 -13.19 4.56 23.88
N LEU A 40 -13.83 3.41 23.81
CA LEU A 40 -13.15 2.15 23.50
C LEU A 40 -12.45 2.21 22.13
N LEU A 41 -13.01 2.91 21.14
CA LEU A 41 -12.36 3.14 19.86
C LEU A 41 -11.04 3.94 20.00
N THR A 42 -10.92 4.87 20.95
CA THR A 42 -9.65 5.57 21.24
C THR A 42 -8.58 4.62 21.78
N GLN A 43 -9.01 3.53 22.45
CA GLN A 43 -8.13 2.53 23.04
C GLN A 43 -7.80 1.36 22.09
N LYS A 44 -8.30 1.37 20.86
CA LYS A 44 -8.18 0.24 19.91
C LYS A 44 -6.74 -0.24 19.73
N ASN A 45 -5.79 0.67 19.59
CA ASN A 45 -4.37 0.32 19.44
C ASN A 45 -3.78 -0.33 20.68
N LYS A 46 -4.16 0.17 21.88
CA LYS A 46 -3.74 -0.39 23.17
C LYS A 46 -4.34 -1.79 23.38
N ILE A 47 -5.60 -1.96 23.06
CA ILE A 47 -6.33 -3.25 23.13
C ILE A 47 -5.71 -4.25 22.16
N SER A 48 -5.54 -3.89 20.89
CA SER A 48 -4.97 -4.74 19.85
C SER A 48 -3.52 -5.15 20.16
N GLY A 49 -2.75 -4.28 20.82
CA GLY A 49 -1.39 -4.58 21.28
C GLY A 49 -1.31 -5.67 22.35
N GLN A 50 -2.42 -5.94 23.07
CA GLN A 50 -2.53 -6.97 24.11
C GLN A 50 -3.10 -8.31 23.60
N VAL A 51 -3.45 -8.40 22.32
CA VAL A 51 -3.94 -9.62 21.69
C VAL A 51 -2.80 -10.66 21.60
N ARG A 52 -3.01 -11.81 22.22
CA ARG A 52 -2.07 -12.94 22.12
C ARG A 52 -2.19 -13.56 20.73
N ARG A 53 -1.09 -13.53 19.98
CA ARG A 53 -1.01 -14.11 18.64
C ARG A 53 -0.72 -15.62 18.76
N ALA A 54 -1.76 -16.42 18.51
CA ALA A 54 -1.69 -17.87 18.40
C ALA A 54 -2.46 -18.30 17.13
N SER A 55 -2.65 -19.58 16.88
CA SER A 55 -3.49 -20.07 15.77
C SER A 55 -4.90 -19.44 15.78
N ILE A 56 -5.45 -19.18 16.95
CA ILE A 56 -6.63 -18.34 17.16
C ILE A 56 -6.22 -17.17 18.05
N PRO A 57 -6.21 -15.92 17.54
CA PRO A 57 -5.91 -14.74 18.35
C PRO A 57 -6.88 -14.59 19.52
N ARG A 58 -6.38 -14.27 20.71
CA ARG A 58 -7.22 -14.12 21.92
C ARG A 58 -6.89 -12.85 22.69
N LEU A 59 -7.94 -12.22 23.24
CA LEU A 59 -7.86 -11.08 24.15
C LEU A 59 -8.44 -11.47 25.52
N SER A 60 -7.70 -11.19 26.58
CA SER A 60 -8.19 -11.41 27.95
C SER A 60 -9.20 -10.33 28.34
N LYS A 61 -10.30 -10.71 29.02
CA LYS A 61 -11.31 -9.80 29.59
C LYS A 61 -10.66 -8.75 30.49
N SER A 62 -9.64 -9.14 31.28
CA SER A 62 -8.92 -8.24 32.18
C SER A 62 -8.22 -7.06 31.48
N VAL A 63 -7.97 -7.13 30.19
CA VAL A 63 -7.41 -6.00 29.42
C VAL A 63 -8.44 -4.87 29.32
N ILE A 64 -9.70 -5.22 29.09
CA ILE A 64 -10.80 -4.25 29.00
C ILE A 64 -11.17 -3.73 30.40
N GLU A 65 -11.26 -4.59 31.41
CA GLU A 65 -11.64 -4.23 32.76
C GLU A 65 -10.64 -3.26 33.47
N LYS A 66 -9.38 -3.24 33.01
CA LYS A 66 -8.34 -2.35 33.50
C LYS A 66 -8.26 -1.00 32.78
N LEU A 67 -9.11 -0.76 31.80
CA LEU A 67 -9.13 0.54 31.12
C LEU A 67 -9.75 1.59 32.02
N GLU A 68 -9.01 2.67 32.23
CA GLU A 68 -9.53 3.85 32.93
C GLU A 68 -10.42 4.64 31.97
N PHE A 69 -11.67 4.82 32.37
CA PHE A 69 -12.70 5.47 31.57
C PHE A 69 -13.00 6.86 32.19
N PRO A 70 -12.91 7.95 31.39
CA PRO A 70 -13.14 9.29 31.92
C PRO A 70 -14.65 9.56 32.09
N ILE A 71 -15.06 10.02 33.26
CA ILE A 71 -16.42 10.46 33.56
C ILE A 71 -16.38 11.98 33.74
N PRO A 72 -16.94 12.77 32.82
CA PRO A 72 -16.99 14.22 33.00
C PRO A 72 -17.92 14.59 34.18
N CYS A 73 -17.56 15.60 34.98
CA CYS A 73 -18.33 16.12 36.14
C CYS A 73 -18.89 14.99 37.03
N PRO A 74 -18.05 14.16 37.68
CA PRO A 74 -18.51 12.96 38.42
C PRO A 74 -19.46 13.30 39.56
N ASP A 75 -19.37 14.48 40.14
CA ASP A 75 -20.22 14.95 41.24
C ASP A 75 -21.62 15.45 40.77
N ASN A 76 -21.86 15.49 39.46
CA ASN A 76 -23.14 15.91 38.88
C ASN A 76 -23.53 14.99 37.69
N PRO A 77 -24.30 13.90 38.00
CA PRO A 77 -24.67 12.90 36.98
C PRO A 77 -25.44 13.48 35.77
N GLU A 78 -26.36 14.42 36.02
CA GLU A 78 -27.14 15.03 34.93
C GLU A 78 -26.25 15.83 33.97
N LYS A 79 -25.36 16.65 34.53
CA LYS A 79 -24.37 17.39 33.74
C LYS A 79 -23.40 16.46 33.02
N SER A 80 -23.00 15.38 33.68
CA SER A 80 -22.16 14.34 33.10
C SER A 80 -22.80 13.72 31.86
N LEU A 81 -24.04 13.26 31.97
CA LEU A 81 -24.81 12.67 30.89
C LEU A 81 -25.03 13.67 29.73
N ALA A 82 -25.28 14.95 30.06
CA ALA A 82 -25.43 15.98 29.02
C ALA A 82 -24.13 16.16 28.20
N ILE A 83 -22.97 16.19 28.88
CA ILE A 83 -21.65 16.28 28.22
C ILE A 83 -21.37 15.01 27.39
N GLN A 84 -21.61 13.81 27.95
CA GLN A 84 -21.45 12.55 27.25
C GLN A 84 -22.29 12.52 25.98
N SER A 85 -23.57 12.91 26.08
CA SER A 85 -24.51 12.95 24.94
C SER A 85 -24.08 13.94 23.85
N GLU A 86 -23.55 15.11 24.24
CA GLU A 86 -23.05 16.08 23.26
C GLU A 86 -21.79 15.59 22.55
N ILE A 87 -20.88 14.92 23.25
CA ILE A 87 -19.70 14.28 22.67
C ILE A 87 -20.13 13.17 21.68
N VAL A 88 -21.11 12.35 22.07
CA VAL A 88 -21.69 11.32 21.18
C VAL A 88 -22.25 11.96 19.91
N ARG A 89 -23.09 12.99 20.06
CA ARG A 89 -23.69 13.69 18.93
C ARG A 89 -22.63 14.21 17.94
N ILE A 90 -21.56 14.79 18.44
CA ILE A 90 -20.44 15.28 17.63
C ILE A 90 -19.73 14.12 16.92
N LEU A 91 -19.37 13.08 17.68
CA LEU A 91 -18.60 11.96 17.14
C LEU A 91 -19.40 11.11 16.14
N ASP A 92 -20.70 10.92 16.36
CA ASP A 92 -21.57 10.25 15.41
C ASP A 92 -21.64 11.01 14.10
N LYS A 93 -21.78 12.35 14.15
CA LYS A 93 -21.79 13.16 12.93
C LYS A 93 -20.44 13.13 12.22
N PHE A 94 -19.33 13.18 12.95
CA PHE A 94 -18.00 13.01 12.37
C PHE A 94 -17.81 11.62 11.73
N THR A 95 -18.33 10.57 12.38
CA THR A 95 -18.26 9.20 11.86
C THR A 95 -19.02 9.09 10.54
N GLU A 96 -20.25 9.61 10.48
CA GLU A 96 -21.09 9.65 9.28
C GLU A 96 -20.37 10.40 8.13
N LEU A 97 -19.95 11.64 8.37
CA LEU A 97 -19.27 12.47 7.37
C LEU A 97 -17.94 11.87 6.89
N THR A 98 -17.18 11.27 7.81
CA THR A 98 -15.91 10.62 7.43
C THR A 98 -16.15 9.37 6.59
N ALA A 99 -17.18 8.58 6.93
CA ALA A 99 -17.55 7.40 6.15
C ALA A 99 -18.04 7.78 4.75
N GLU A 100 -18.90 8.79 4.62
CA GLU A 100 -19.40 9.32 3.35
C GLU A 100 -18.24 9.81 2.47
N LEU A 101 -17.41 10.71 3.00
CA LEU A 101 -16.27 11.25 2.26
C LEU A 101 -15.26 10.17 1.86
N THR A 102 -14.99 9.19 2.74
CA THR A 102 -14.10 8.07 2.43
C THR A 102 -14.68 7.19 1.32
N ALA A 103 -15.99 6.96 1.32
CA ALA A 103 -16.67 6.22 0.28
C ALA A 103 -16.58 6.94 -1.08
N GLU A 104 -16.83 8.24 -1.11
CA GLU A 104 -16.72 9.07 -2.32
C GLU A 104 -15.29 9.06 -2.88
N LEU A 105 -14.28 9.31 -2.03
CA LEU A 105 -12.86 9.29 -2.44
C LEU A 105 -12.43 7.89 -2.94
N THR A 106 -12.96 6.83 -2.36
CA THR A 106 -12.68 5.44 -2.78
C THR A 106 -13.34 5.14 -4.13
N ALA A 107 -14.56 5.62 -4.36
CA ALA A 107 -15.25 5.51 -5.64
C ALA A 107 -14.49 6.29 -6.74
N GLU A 108 -14.08 7.53 -6.44
CA GLU A 108 -13.26 8.35 -7.34
C GLU A 108 -11.93 7.65 -7.67
N LEU A 109 -11.21 7.14 -6.68
CA LEU A 109 -9.97 6.38 -6.88
C LEU A 109 -10.20 5.16 -7.81
N THR A 110 -11.30 4.46 -7.63
CA THR A 110 -11.65 3.31 -8.46
C THR A 110 -11.91 3.72 -9.90
N MET A 111 -12.64 4.82 -10.12
CA MET A 111 -12.87 5.38 -11.47
C MET A 111 -11.56 5.85 -12.11
N ARG A 112 -10.70 6.55 -11.36
CA ARG A 112 -9.41 7.03 -11.88
C ARG A 112 -8.47 5.88 -12.23
N LYS A 113 -8.47 4.77 -11.48
CA LYS A 113 -7.72 3.57 -11.85
C LYS A 113 -8.21 2.94 -13.15
N LYS A 114 -9.53 2.91 -13.38
CA LYS A 114 -10.10 2.45 -14.67
C LYS A 114 -9.69 3.38 -15.83
N GLN A 115 -9.75 4.70 -15.62
CA GLN A 115 -9.29 5.69 -16.59
C GLN A 115 -7.79 5.55 -16.87
N TYR A 116 -6.97 5.37 -15.83
CA TYR A 116 -5.54 5.14 -15.97
C TYR A 116 -5.24 3.94 -16.87
N ASN A 117 -5.85 2.79 -16.62
CA ASN A 117 -5.65 1.60 -17.45
C ASN A 117 -6.08 1.82 -18.90
N TYR A 118 -7.20 2.51 -19.12
CA TYR A 118 -7.66 2.86 -20.47
C TYR A 118 -6.65 3.76 -21.17
N TYR A 119 -6.22 4.86 -20.55
CA TYR A 119 -5.26 5.79 -21.16
C TYR A 119 -3.87 5.19 -21.31
N LEU A 120 -3.47 4.30 -20.41
CA LEU A 120 -2.23 3.54 -20.54
C LEU A 120 -2.21 2.74 -21.84
N ASP A 121 -3.23 1.91 -22.07
CA ASP A 121 -3.33 1.12 -23.29
C ASP A 121 -3.49 2.01 -24.54
N GLN A 122 -4.28 3.07 -24.48
CA GLN A 122 -4.49 4.01 -25.59
C GLN A 122 -3.21 4.78 -25.96
N SER A 123 -2.50 5.32 -24.98
CA SER A 123 -1.29 6.14 -25.20
C SER A 123 -0.10 5.33 -25.72
N LEU A 124 -0.13 4.02 -25.53
CA LEU A 124 0.92 3.08 -25.96
C LEU A 124 0.47 2.17 -27.10
N SER A 125 -0.70 2.45 -27.69
CA SER A 125 -1.24 1.81 -28.89
C SER A 125 -1.19 2.79 -30.06
N PHE A 126 -0.64 2.36 -31.18
CA PHE A 126 -0.47 3.15 -32.39
C PHE A 126 -1.17 2.45 -33.57
N LYS A 127 -1.66 3.24 -34.51
CA LYS A 127 -2.20 2.70 -35.77
C LYS A 127 -1.07 2.16 -36.63
N GLU A 128 -1.42 1.25 -37.50
CA GLU A 128 -0.48 0.68 -38.46
C GLU A 128 0.17 1.79 -39.31
N GLY A 129 1.50 1.83 -39.35
CA GLY A 129 2.28 2.84 -40.06
C GLY A 129 2.53 4.15 -39.31
N GLU A 130 1.96 4.40 -38.14
CA GLU A 130 2.23 5.63 -37.34
C GLU A 130 3.60 5.60 -36.66
N VAL A 131 4.08 4.42 -36.26
CA VAL A 131 5.37 4.24 -35.58
C VAL A 131 6.04 2.97 -36.08
N GLU A 132 7.34 2.90 -35.93
CA GLU A 132 8.11 1.68 -36.18
C GLU A 132 7.85 0.68 -35.04
N LEU A 133 7.62 -0.58 -35.39
CA LEU A 133 7.50 -1.68 -34.42
C LEU A 133 8.81 -2.47 -34.42
N LYS A 134 9.43 -2.60 -33.26
CA LYS A 134 10.68 -3.35 -33.06
C LYS A 134 10.56 -4.32 -31.89
N THR A 135 11.39 -5.34 -31.88
CA THR A 135 11.49 -6.21 -30.72
C THR A 135 12.37 -5.59 -29.63
N LEU A 136 12.13 -5.95 -28.38
CA LEU A 136 13.02 -5.52 -27.30
C LEU A 136 14.46 -5.98 -27.52
N GLY A 137 14.66 -7.15 -28.18
CA GLY A 137 15.99 -7.66 -28.51
C GLY A 137 16.72 -6.81 -29.57
N GLU A 138 15.99 -6.16 -30.49
CA GLU A 138 16.57 -5.21 -31.45
C GLU A 138 16.90 -3.86 -30.82
N MET A 139 16.12 -3.44 -29.82
CA MET A 139 16.24 -2.12 -29.19
C MET A 139 17.21 -2.09 -28.02
N GLY A 140 17.62 -3.25 -27.50
CA GLY A 140 18.49 -3.26 -26.33
C GLY A 140 18.94 -4.65 -25.90
N THR A 141 19.54 -4.72 -24.72
CA THR A 141 20.10 -5.95 -24.15
C THR A 141 19.48 -6.25 -22.80
N LEU A 142 19.02 -7.49 -22.63
CA LEU A 142 18.51 -8.02 -21.36
C LEU A 142 19.60 -8.77 -20.60
N ILE A 143 19.87 -8.37 -19.40
CA ILE A 143 20.90 -8.95 -18.54
C ILE A 143 20.26 -9.50 -17.28
N ARG A 144 20.36 -10.81 -17.05
CA ARG A 144 19.85 -11.43 -15.83
C ARG A 144 20.67 -11.02 -14.62
N GLY A 145 20.00 -10.66 -13.52
CA GLY A 145 20.63 -10.46 -12.23
C GLY A 145 21.37 -11.69 -11.70
N LYS A 146 21.98 -11.61 -10.54
CA LYS A 146 22.63 -12.71 -9.86
C LYS A 146 22.02 -12.93 -8.48
N ARG A 147 22.04 -14.18 -8.01
CA ARG A 147 21.41 -14.60 -6.75
C ARG A 147 22.10 -13.97 -5.55
N PHE A 148 21.28 -13.41 -4.67
CA PHE A 148 21.54 -13.12 -3.26
C PHE A 148 20.25 -13.42 -2.48
N VAL A 149 20.32 -13.54 -1.18
CA VAL A 149 19.16 -13.96 -0.37
C VAL A 149 18.76 -12.84 0.59
N LYS A 150 17.56 -12.95 1.15
CA LYS A 150 17.02 -11.92 2.05
C LYS A 150 17.90 -11.66 3.29
N SER A 151 18.64 -12.67 3.75
CA SER A 151 19.60 -12.54 4.85
C SER A 151 20.86 -11.74 4.49
N ASP A 152 21.15 -11.52 3.21
CA ASP A 152 22.26 -10.68 2.75
C ASP A 152 21.92 -9.18 2.81
N ILE A 153 20.66 -8.84 3.02
CA ILE A 153 20.18 -7.47 3.08
C ILE A 153 20.59 -6.84 4.41
N ILE A 154 21.24 -5.69 4.33
CA ILE A 154 21.74 -4.91 5.46
C ILE A 154 21.18 -3.47 5.41
N PRO A 155 21.19 -2.73 6.54
CA PRO A 155 20.64 -1.37 6.59
C PRO A 155 21.35 -0.33 5.74
N LYS A 156 22.67 -0.49 5.48
CA LYS A 156 23.50 0.43 4.71
C LYS A 156 24.55 -0.35 3.93
N GLY A 157 24.85 0.08 2.70
CA GLY A 157 25.82 -0.59 1.83
C GLY A 157 25.64 -0.20 0.38
N VAL A 158 25.83 -1.16 -0.53
CA VAL A 158 25.57 -0.98 -1.96
C VAL A 158 24.08 -1.17 -2.24
N PRO A 159 23.42 -0.26 -2.98
CA PRO A 159 22.01 -0.38 -3.33
C PRO A 159 21.69 -1.71 -4.02
N CYS A 160 20.57 -2.34 -3.67
CA CYS A 160 20.09 -3.54 -4.35
C CYS A 160 18.57 -3.56 -4.49
N ILE A 161 18.09 -4.27 -5.52
CA ILE A 161 16.68 -4.57 -5.74
C ILE A 161 16.48 -6.08 -5.59
N HIS A 162 15.77 -6.47 -4.52
CA HIS A 162 15.30 -7.85 -4.35
C HIS A 162 13.96 -8.04 -5.05
N TYR A 163 13.75 -9.18 -5.70
CA TYR A 163 12.55 -9.41 -6.54
C TYR A 163 11.21 -9.17 -5.80
N GLY A 164 11.13 -9.53 -4.51
CA GLY A 164 9.93 -9.28 -3.70
C GLY A 164 9.59 -7.80 -3.52
N GLU A 165 10.57 -6.90 -3.63
CA GLU A 165 10.37 -5.45 -3.54
C GLU A 165 9.75 -4.87 -4.81
N MET A 166 9.91 -5.54 -5.94
CA MET A 166 9.28 -5.17 -7.21
C MET A 166 7.75 -5.23 -7.14
N TYR A 167 7.20 -6.06 -6.23
CA TYR A 167 5.75 -6.20 -6.03
C TYR A 167 5.21 -5.28 -4.94
N THR A 168 6.02 -4.99 -3.92
CA THR A 168 5.55 -4.35 -2.69
C THR A 168 5.98 -2.90 -2.54
N HIS A 169 7.07 -2.49 -3.21
CA HIS A 169 7.67 -1.17 -3.02
C HIS A 169 7.84 -0.41 -4.33
N TYR A 170 8.48 -1.02 -5.34
CA TYR A 170 8.78 -0.34 -6.59
C TYR A 170 7.56 -0.26 -7.52
N ARG A 171 7.46 0.85 -8.25
CA ARG A 171 6.38 1.13 -9.20
C ARG A 171 6.93 1.30 -10.61
N ILE A 172 6.56 2.36 -11.30
CA ILE A 172 7.01 2.67 -12.66
C ILE A 172 8.48 3.06 -12.68
N TRP A 173 8.94 3.79 -11.65
CA TRP A 173 10.33 4.21 -11.53
C TRP A 173 10.77 4.32 -10.06
N ALA A 174 12.08 4.36 -9.85
CA ALA A 174 12.70 4.62 -8.56
C ALA A 174 14.06 5.29 -8.76
N ASP A 175 14.41 6.22 -7.87
CA ASP A 175 15.71 6.89 -7.77
C ASP A 175 16.49 6.47 -6.52
N LYS A 176 15.83 5.77 -5.59
CA LYS A 176 16.43 5.28 -4.35
C LYS A 176 16.14 3.80 -4.15
N ALA A 177 17.13 3.06 -3.69
CA ALA A 177 16.95 1.68 -3.31
C ALA A 177 16.33 1.58 -1.91
N LYS A 178 15.45 0.59 -1.74
CA LYS A 178 14.89 0.24 -0.43
C LYS A 178 15.87 -0.57 0.41
N SER A 179 16.70 -1.39 -0.22
CA SER A 179 17.57 -2.37 0.42
C SER A 179 19.00 -2.23 -0.04
N TYR A 180 19.92 -2.71 0.80
CA TYR A 180 21.37 -2.61 0.58
C TYR A 180 22.02 -3.95 0.90
N ILE A 181 23.18 -4.21 0.28
CA ILE A 181 24.03 -5.38 0.55
C ILE A 181 25.49 -4.94 0.77
N SER A 182 26.33 -5.85 1.27
CA SER A 182 27.74 -5.55 1.51
C SER A 182 28.49 -5.27 0.21
N VAL A 183 29.53 -4.43 0.29
CA VAL A 183 30.42 -4.10 -0.84
C VAL A 183 31.08 -5.36 -1.42
N GLU A 184 31.49 -6.27 -0.54
CA GLU A 184 32.14 -7.52 -0.93
C GLU A 184 31.20 -8.39 -1.78
N LEU A 185 29.96 -8.57 -1.35
CA LEU A 185 28.96 -9.34 -2.12
C LEU A 185 28.62 -8.62 -3.43
N ALA A 186 28.39 -7.32 -3.37
CA ALA A 186 28.02 -6.49 -4.54
C ALA A 186 29.08 -6.53 -5.66
N SER A 187 30.37 -6.69 -5.32
CA SER A 187 31.48 -6.80 -6.31
C SER A 187 31.36 -8.03 -7.21
N LYS A 188 30.67 -9.08 -6.76
CA LYS A 188 30.46 -10.37 -7.46
C LYS A 188 29.15 -10.41 -8.25
N LEU A 189 28.30 -9.40 -8.09
CA LEU A 189 26.94 -9.36 -8.62
C LEU A 189 26.81 -8.38 -9.80
N ARG A 190 25.70 -8.46 -10.52
CA ARG A 190 25.44 -7.60 -11.67
C ARG A 190 24.62 -6.39 -11.26
N LYS A 191 24.93 -5.25 -11.86
CA LYS A 191 24.32 -3.96 -11.52
C LYS A 191 23.63 -3.36 -12.73
N ALA A 192 22.46 -2.78 -12.49
CA ALA A 192 21.78 -1.87 -13.40
C ALA A 192 22.26 -0.44 -13.11
N SER A 193 22.33 0.39 -14.14
CA SER A 193 22.71 1.80 -14.06
C SER A 193 21.51 2.70 -14.28
N CYS A 194 21.65 4.00 -14.01
CA CYS A 194 20.63 5.00 -14.33
C CYS A 194 20.17 4.89 -15.80
N GLY A 195 18.87 4.83 -16.02
CA GLY A 195 18.27 4.63 -17.35
C GLY A 195 17.93 3.17 -17.70
N ASP A 196 18.40 2.20 -16.94
CA ASP A 196 18.02 0.79 -17.13
C ASP A 196 16.60 0.50 -16.60
N VAL A 197 15.93 -0.49 -17.19
CA VAL A 197 14.61 -0.94 -16.71
C VAL A 197 14.72 -2.34 -16.12
N VAL A 198 14.30 -2.49 -14.86
CA VAL A 198 14.33 -3.79 -14.16
C VAL A 198 13.00 -4.50 -14.37
N PHE A 199 13.01 -5.69 -14.97
CA PHE A 199 11.84 -6.54 -15.18
C PHE A 199 11.83 -7.73 -14.22
N VAL A 200 10.67 -8.02 -13.66
CA VAL A 200 10.44 -9.26 -12.92
C VAL A 200 10.36 -10.42 -13.90
N SER A 201 11.15 -11.47 -13.67
CA SER A 201 11.19 -12.64 -14.56
C SER A 201 10.61 -13.91 -13.94
N ALA A 202 10.35 -13.94 -12.64
CA ALA A 202 9.80 -15.11 -11.96
C ALA A 202 8.92 -14.70 -10.78
N GLY A 203 7.79 -15.39 -10.56
CA GLY A 203 6.85 -15.12 -9.50
C GLY A 203 5.76 -16.17 -9.37
N GLU A 204 4.99 -16.10 -8.28
CA GLU A 204 3.85 -16.99 -8.03
C GLU A 204 2.65 -16.62 -8.93
N THR A 205 2.49 -15.34 -9.22
CA THR A 205 1.38 -14.80 -10.01
C THR A 205 1.87 -14.43 -11.41
N ILE A 206 1.28 -15.03 -12.44
CA ILE A 206 1.63 -14.76 -13.85
C ILE A 206 1.45 -13.28 -14.21
N ALA A 207 0.42 -12.62 -13.67
CA ALA A 207 0.14 -11.21 -13.91
C ALA A 207 1.25 -10.25 -13.42
N ASP A 208 2.11 -10.70 -12.51
CA ASP A 208 3.21 -9.90 -11.98
C ASP A 208 4.51 -10.07 -12.78
N ILE A 209 4.61 -11.14 -13.58
CA ILE A 209 5.78 -11.37 -14.45
C ILE A 209 5.81 -10.33 -15.54
N GLY A 210 6.99 -9.79 -15.81
CA GLY A 210 7.19 -8.76 -16.81
C GLY A 210 6.99 -7.33 -16.33
N ARG A 211 6.56 -7.13 -15.06
CA ARG A 211 6.46 -5.77 -14.49
C ARG A 211 7.82 -5.10 -14.49
N GLY A 212 7.91 -3.94 -15.16
CA GLY A 212 9.11 -3.13 -15.29
C GLY A 212 9.15 -1.96 -14.32
N THR A 213 10.35 -1.61 -13.84
CA THR A 213 10.64 -0.40 -13.07
C THR A 213 11.87 0.28 -13.66
N ALA A 214 11.75 1.55 -14.05
CA ALA A 214 12.88 2.35 -14.50
C ALA A 214 13.77 2.73 -13.31
N TRP A 215 15.05 2.40 -13.36
CA TRP A 215 16.01 2.87 -12.38
C TRP A 215 16.57 4.22 -12.80
N LEU A 216 16.36 5.24 -11.99
CA LEU A 216 16.77 6.63 -12.23
C LEU A 216 17.67 7.19 -11.13
N GLY A 217 18.19 6.30 -10.24
CA GLY A 217 19.12 6.69 -9.19
C GLY A 217 20.51 6.99 -9.73
N ASP A 218 21.25 7.84 -9.01
CA ASP A 218 22.62 8.26 -9.36
C ASP A 218 23.65 7.14 -9.18
N GLU A 219 23.33 6.12 -8.37
CA GLU A 219 24.19 4.98 -8.10
C GLU A 219 23.69 3.72 -8.82
N ASP A 220 24.65 2.89 -9.23
CA ASP A 220 24.34 1.56 -9.77
C ASP A 220 23.68 0.68 -8.71
N VAL A 221 22.65 -0.08 -9.10
CA VAL A 221 21.88 -0.94 -8.21
C VAL A 221 22.05 -2.42 -8.55
N VAL A 222 22.36 -3.25 -7.56
CA VAL A 222 22.50 -4.70 -7.73
C VAL A 222 21.12 -5.35 -7.95
N ILE A 223 21.04 -6.25 -8.94
CA ILE A 223 19.78 -6.88 -9.36
C ILE A 223 19.76 -8.37 -9.01
N HIS A 224 18.67 -8.81 -8.35
CA HIS A 224 18.42 -10.21 -8.00
C HIS A 224 18.18 -11.10 -9.25
N ASP A 225 18.52 -12.40 -9.18
CA ASP A 225 18.44 -13.35 -10.31
C ASP A 225 17.01 -13.70 -10.78
N ALA A 226 15.98 -13.37 -10.00
CA ALA A 226 14.58 -13.43 -10.43
C ALA A 226 14.15 -12.17 -11.23
N CYS A 227 15.10 -11.30 -11.60
CA CYS A 227 14.89 -10.12 -12.43
C CYS A 227 15.90 -10.06 -13.56
N PHE A 228 15.51 -9.38 -14.64
CA PHE A 228 16.41 -8.88 -15.68
C PHE A 228 16.48 -7.36 -15.59
N PHE A 229 17.60 -6.78 -15.98
CA PHE A 229 17.64 -5.36 -16.30
C PHE A 229 17.92 -5.18 -17.79
N TYR A 230 17.28 -4.20 -18.34
CA TYR A 230 17.22 -3.93 -19.78
C TYR A 230 17.89 -2.61 -20.08
N LYS A 231 18.93 -2.66 -20.89
CA LYS A 231 19.69 -1.51 -21.38
C LYS A 231 19.23 -1.17 -22.77
N SER A 232 18.71 0.03 -22.99
CA SER A 232 18.28 0.50 -24.30
C SER A 232 18.39 2.02 -24.44
N SER A 233 18.22 2.53 -25.65
CA SER A 233 18.13 3.97 -25.92
C SER A 233 16.73 4.55 -25.74
N LEU A 234 15.72 3.72 -25.45
CA LEU A 234 14.35 4.16 -25.20
C LEU A 234 14.24 4.88 -23.87
N ASN A 235 13.27 5.78 -23.74
CA ASN A 235 12.95 6.38 -22.46
C ASN A 235 12.61 5.28 -21.43
N PRO A 236 13.32 5.17 -20.30
CA PRO A 236 13.15 4.06 -19.38
C PRO A 236 11.74 4.02 -18.74
N LYS A 237 11.13 5.17 -18.46
CA LYS A 237 9.74 5.22 -17.98
C LYS A 237 8.75 4.79 -19.07
N TYR A 238 9.00 5.13 -20.34
CA TYR A 238 8.18 4.66 -21.46
C TYR A 238 8.16 3.13 -21.51
N VAL A 239 9.31 2.49 -21.41
CA VAL A 239 9.43 1.02 -21.39
C VAL A 239 8.76 0.44 -20.14
N ALA A 240 8.92 1.08 -18.97
CA ALA A 240 8.27 0.66 -17.73
C ALA A 240 6.74 0.76 -17.82
N TYR A 241 6.19 1.83 -18.39
CA TYR A 241 4.74 1.96 -18.66
C TYR A 241 4.27 0.92 -19.68
N PHE A 242 4.99 0.74 -20.78
CA PHE A 242 4.66 -0.27 -21.78
C PHE A 242 4.56 -1.67 -21.17
N SER A 243 5.41 -2.00 -20.21
CA SER A 243 5.37 -3.28 -19.49
C SER A 243 4.10 -3.52 -18.65
N ARG A 244 3.25 -2.50 -18.50
CA ARG A 244 1.97 -2.58 -17.78
C ARG A 244 0.77 -2.74 -18.70
N THR A 245 0.96 -2.63 -20.01
CA THR A 245 -0.13 -2.74 -21.01
C THR A 245 -0.58 -4.18 -21.21
N ASN A 246 -1.84 -4.33 -21.60
CA ASN A 246 -2.36 -5.63 -22.01
C ASN A 246 -1.60 -6.17 -23.22
N PHE A 247 -1.23 -5.31 -24.17
CA PHE A 247 -0.46 -5.68 -25.37
C PHE A 247 0.88 -6.33 -25.01
N PHE A 248 1.61 -5.81 -24.03
CA PHE A 248 2.84 -6.42 -23.52
C PHE A 248 2.56 -7.78 -22.87
N HIS A 249 1.59 -7.84 -21.95
CA HIS A 249 1.29 -9.05 -21.21
C HIS A 249 0.80 -10.20 -22.10
N ASP A 250 0.02 -9.92 -23.13
CA ASP A 250 -0.46 -10.94 -24.07
C ASP A 250 0.66 -11.54 -24.90
N GLN A 251 1.73 -10.79 -25.16
CA GLN A 251 2.93 -11.29 -25.83
C GLN A 251 3.75 -12.20 -24.92
N ILE A 252 4.04 -11.76 -23.67
CA ILE A 252 4.88 -12.55 -22.76
C ILE A 252 4.21 -13.82 -22.25
N LYS A 253 2.87 -13.86 -22.09
CA LYS A 253 2.12 -15.05 -21.66
C LYS A 253 2.49 -16.29 -22.46
N LYS A 254 2.76 -16.15 -23.76
CA LYS A 254 3.13 -17.25 -24.66
C LYS A 254 4.51 -17.83 -24.35
N SER A 255 5.35 -17.10 -23.62
CA SER A 255 6.74 -17.46 -23.30
C SER A 255 6.96 -17.78 -21.83
N ILE A 256 5.90 -17.67 -20.99
CA ILE A 256 5.97 -18.02 -19.56
C ILE A 256 5.84 -19.51 -19.40
N SER A 257 6.82 -20.13 -18.74
CA SER A 257 6.72 -21.51 -18.26
C SER A 257 5.91 -21.53 -16.96
N SER A 258 4.87 -22.39 -16.91
CA SER A 258 4.04 -22.60 -15.72
C SER A 258 4.61 -23.71 -14.84
N GLY A 259 4.59 -23.51 -13.52
CA GLY A 259 5.05 -24.47 -12.50
C GLY A 259 4.68 -23.95 -11.11
N LYS A 260 5.29 -24.48 -10.06
CA LYS A 260 5.15 -23.93 -8.69
C LYS A 260 5.57 -22.45 -8.65
N ILE A 261 6.55 -22.09 -9.45
CA ILE A 261 6.96 -20.71 -9.74
C ILE A 261 6.93 -20.59 -11.26
N SER A 262 6.18 -19.63 -11.75
CA SER A 262 6.14 -19.30 -13.18
C SER A 262 7.33 -18.39 -13.53
N ALA A 263 7.91 -18.55 -14.73
CA ALA A 263 9.08 -17.78 -15.13
C ALA A 263 9.14 -17.54 -16.65
N ILE A 264 9.77 -16.43 -17.02
CA ILE A 264 10.11 -16.09 -18.42
C ILE A 264 11.63 -15.93 -18.52
N ASN A 265 12.21 -16.38 -19.62
CA ASN A 265 13.64 -16.23 -19.92
C ASN A 265 13.90 -14.98 -20.80
N ALA A 266 15.18 -14.64 -21.01
CA ALA A 266 15.57 -13.50 -21.84
C ALA A 266 14.97 -13.56 -23.25
N LYS A 267 15.02 -14.75 -23.91
CA LYS A 267 14.45 -14.94 -25.26
C LYS A 267 12.95 -14.66 -25.34
N GLY A 268 12.21 -14.89 -24.22
CA GLY A 268 10.79 -14.55 -24.13
C GLY A 268 10.55 -13.06 -24.12
N PHE A 269 11.38 -12.30 -23.40
CA PHE A 269 11.34 -10.83 -23.41
C PHE A 269 11.85 -10.23 -24.73
N GLU A 270 12.96 -10.75 -25.28
CA GLU A 270 13.56 -10.27 -26.53
C GLU A 270 12.60 -10.28 -27.72
N LYS A 271 11.64 -11.20 -27.74
CA LYS A 271 10.61 -11.33 -28.78
C LYS A 271 9.45 -10.33 -28.67
N VAL A 272 9.33 -9.63 -27.55
CA VAL A 272 8.24 -8.67 -27.33
C VAL A 272 8.40 -7.51 -28.29
N ILE A 273 7.35 -7.25 -29.06
CA ILE A 273 7.25 -6.11 -29.98
C ILE A 273 6.82 -4.88 -29.18
N ILE A 274 7.60 -3.80 -29.30
CA ILE A 274 7.35 -2.49 -28.70
C ILE A 274 7.21 -1.43 -29.81
N PRO A 275 6.22 -0.52 -29.71
CA PRO A 275 6.17 0.66 -30.57
C PRO A 275 7.33 1.61 -30.25
N VAL A 276 7.95 2.19 -31.26
CA VAL A 276 9.11 3.08 -31.12
C VAL A 276 8.77 4.46 -31.73
N PRO A 277 7.99 5.30 -31.01
CA PRO A 277 7.79 6.70 -31.42
C PRO A 277 9.04 7.53 -31.18
N SER A 278 9.05 8.80 -31.67
CA SER A 278 10.18 9.70 -31.46
C SER A 278 10.46 9.90 -29.94
N PRO A 279 11.70 10.28 -29.57
CA PRO A 279 12.05 10.54 -28.19
C PRO A 279 11.15 11.60 -27.53
N GLU A 280 10.75 12.62 -28.28
CA GLU A 280 9.83 13.68 -27.83
C GLU A 280 8.44 13.12 -27.53
N GLU A 281 7.94 12.21 -28.38
CA GLU A 281 6.65 11.58 -28.18
C GLU A 281 6.69 10.59 -27.00
N GLN A 282 7.77 9.82 -26.83
CA GLN A 282 7.97 9.00 -25.63
C GLN A 282 7.92 9.85 -24.36
N ALA A 283 8.62 11.00 -24.34
CA ALA A 283 8.62 11.92 -23.21
C ALA A 283 7.22 12.52 -22.93
N ARG A 284 6.47 12.87 -23.98
CA ARG A 284 5.09 13.40 -23.89
C ARG A 284 4.14 12.36 -23.27
N ILE A 285 4.22 11.12 -23.73
CA ILE A 285 3.42 10.00 -23.20
C ILE A 285 3.76 9.77 -21.71
N VAL A 286 5.04 9.74 -21.37
CA VAL A 286 5.50 9.58 -19.98
C VAL A 286 4.97 10.70 -19.09
N ALA A 287 5.10 11.97 -19.50
CA ALA A 287 4.63 13.11 -18.74
C ALA A 287 3.11 13.10 -18.51
N PHE A 288 2.35 12.57 -19.48
CA PHE A 288 0.91 12.38 -19.34
C PHE A 288 0.58 11.27 -18.34
N LEU A 289 1.20 10.09 -18.47
CA LEU A 289 0.95 8.94 -17.61
C LEU A 289 1.43 9.15 -16.17
N ASP A 290 2.53 9.88 -15.96
CA ASP A 290 3.04 10.21 -14.62
C ASP A 290 2.00 10.99 -13.80
N LYS A 291 1.19 11.86 -14.41
CA LYS A 291 0.11 12.58 -13.72
C LYS A 291 -0.96 11.63 -13.20
N PHE A 292 -1.35 10.63 -13.98
CA PHE A 292 -2.32 9.63 -13.55
C PHE A 292 -1.74 8.68 -12.49
N ASP A 293 -0.47 8.27 -12.64
CA ASP A 293 0.17 7.43 -11.64
C ASP A 293 0.25 8.13 -10.29
N THR A 294 0.65 9.40 -10.27
CA THR A 294 0.66 10.22 -9.04
C THR A 294 -0.73 10.29 -8.41
N LEU A 295 -1.76 10.59 -9.20
CA LEU A 295 -3.13 10.73 -8.68
C LEU A 295 -3.68 9.42 -8.10
N THR A 296 -3.39 8.28 -8.72
CA THR A 296 -4.02 6.99 -8.39
C THR A 296 -3.20 6.09 -7.48
N SER A 297 -1.91 6.34 -7.38
CA SER A 297 -0.97 5.40 -6.79
C SER A 297 -0.03 5.99 -5.74
N SER A 298 0.15 7.32 -5.72
CA SER A 298 1.04 7.95 -4.75
C SER A 298 0.48 7.83 -3.33
N ILE A 299 1.34 7.41 -2.40
CA ILE A 299 1.04 7.40 -0.95
C ILE A 299 1.40 8.72 -0.26
N THR A 300 2.10 9.62 -0.96
CA THR A 300 2.48 10.94 -0.45
C THR A 300 1.60 12.06 -0.99
N GLU A 301 1.00 11.83 -2.17
CA GLU A 301 0.13 12.77 -2.88
C GLU A 301 -1.03 12.01 -3.52
N GLY A 302 -2.07 12.70 -3.96
CA GLY A 302 -3.21 12.11 -4.64
C GLY A 302 -4.24 11.45 -3.71
N LEU A 303 -5.20 10.72 -4.30
CA LEU A 303 -6.37 10.19 -3.62
C LEU A 303 -6.07 9.21 -2.47
N PRO A 304 -5.10 8.28 -2.58
CA PRO A 304 -4.78 7.39 -1.45
C PRO A 304 -4.30 8.16 -0.22
N ARG A 305 -3.53 9.22 -0.42
CA ARG A 305 -3.05 10.07 0.68
C ARG A 305 -4.20 10.87 1.30
N GLU A 306 -5.11 11.37 0.49
CA GLU A 306 -6.27 12.12 0.98
C GLU A 306 -7.15 11.24 1.87
N ILE A 307 -7.43 10.00 1.46
CA ILE A 307 -8.19 9.03 2.26
C ILE A 307 -7.52 8.80 3.62
N GLU A 308 -6.21 8.58 3.64
CA GLU A 308 -5.44 8.39 4.89
C GLU A 308 -5.51 9.63 5.81
N LEU A 309 -5.39 10.82 5.23
CA LEU A 309 -5.44 12.06 6.00
C LEU A 309 -6.81 12.29 6.63
N ARG A 310 -7.91 11.97 5.95
CA ARG A 310 -9.27 12.08 6.50
C ARG A 310 -9.47 11.15 7.68
N GLN A 311 -8.97 9.91 7.57
CA GLN A 311 -9.01 8.97 8.68
C GLN A 311 -8.22 9.46 9.90
N LYS A 312 -7.00 9.96 9.69
CA LYS A 312 -6.18 10.54 10.78
C LYS A 312 -6.80 11.78 11.41
N GLN A 313 -7.46 12.61 10.61
CA GLN A 313 -8.17 13.78 11.10
C GLN A 313 -9.33 13.38 12.03
N TYR A 314 -10.10 12.37 11.64
CA TYR A 314 -11.16 11.82 12.49
C TYR A 314 -10.60 11.29 13.82
N GLU A 315 -9.54 10.48 13.77
CA GLU A 315 -8.89 9.90 14.95
C GLU A 315 -8.38 11.00 15.90
N TYR A 316 -7.77 12.04 15.36
CA TYR A 316 -7.28 13.18 16.16
C TYR A 316 -8.42 13.90 16.90
N TYR A 317 -9.51 14.26 16.24
CA TYR A 317 -10.62 14.95 16.88
C TYR A 317 -11.37 14.07 17.87
N ARG A 318 -11.52 12.78 17.57
CA ARG A 318 -12.07 11.80 18.50
C ARG A 318 -11.24 11.77 19.79
N ASP A 319 -9.94 11.61 19.69
CA ASP A 319 -9.06 11.51 20.86
C ASP A 319 -9.01 12.83 21.64
N LEU A 320 -9.11 13.98 20.96
CA LEU A 320 -9.20 15.30 21.58
C LEU A 320 -10.45 15.44 22.44
N LEU A 321 -11.60 14.97 21.99
CA LEU A 321 -12.87 15.05 22.74
C LEU A 321 -12.87 14.18 24.00
N PHE A 322 -11.97 13.19 24.09
CA PHE A 322 -11.76 12.37 25.30
C PHE A 322 -10.59 12.84 26.17
N SER A 323 -9.90 13.93 25.83
CA SER A 323 -8.79 14.49 26.61
C SER A 323 -9.31 15.41 27.71
N PHE A 324 -9.93 14.82 28.75
CA PHE A 324 -10.37 15.58 29.93
C PHE A 324 -9.19 15.96 30.83
N PRO A 325 -9.24 17.12 31.52
CA PRO A 325 -8.28 17.47 32.57
C PRO A 325 -8.23 16.37 33.62
N LYS A 326 -7.05 15.93 33.98
CA LYS A 326 -6.92 15.04 35.15
C LYS A 326 -7.17 15.85 36.42
N PRO A 327 -7.87 15.27 37.45
CA PRO A 327 -7.96 15.91 38.75
C PRO A 327 -6.55 16.16 39.27
N GLU A 328 -6.30 17.35 39.82
CA GLU A 328 -5.06 17.62 40.53
C GLU A 328 -4.98 16.62 41.71
N THR A 329 -3.98 15.76 41.73
CA THR A 329 -3.68 14.92 42.86
C THR A 329 -3.23 15.87 43.99
N VAL A 330 -4.11 16.16 44.95
CA VAL A 330 -3.72 16.82 46.18
C VAL A 330 -2.76 15.85 46.89
N SER A 331 -1.47 16.16 46.79
CA SER A 331 -0.44 15.50 47.59
C SER A 331 -0.68 15.89 49.07
N ASN A 332 -1.19 14.96 49.84
CA ASN A 332 -1.16 15.05 51.31
C ASN A 332 0.23 14.70 51.79
#